data_07447f99db1ffa2b4f700c28368f50e3
#
_entry.id   07447f99db1ffa2b4f700c28368f50e3
#
_cell.length_a   1.000
_cell.length_b   1.000
_cell.length_c   1.000
_cell.angle_alpha   90.00
_cell.angle_beta   90.00
_cell.angle_gamma   90.00
#
_symmetry.space_group_name_H-M   'P 1'
#
loop_
_entity.id
_entity.type
_entity.pdbx_description
1 polymer ?
#
loop_
_entity_poly.entity_id
_entity_poly.type
_entity_poly.pdbx_seq_one_letter_code
_entity_poly.pdbx_strand_id
1 'polypeptide(L)' 'PINGNDLIALGIKPGPIFSKIMSAVTDAWYENPSLSKSEALEIAKETIK' A
#
# COMPACT_ATOMS: atom_id res chain seq x y z
N PRO A 1 -3.33 8.83 2.21
CA PRO A 1 -2.94 7.44 2.02
C PRO A 1 -3.83 6.70 1.04
N ILE A 2 -3.45 5.48 0.74
CA ILE A 2 -4.20 4.66 -0.20
C ILE A 2 -5.26 3.83 0.54
N ASN A 3 -6.19 3.31 -0.24
CA ASN A 3 -7.24 2.46 0.31
C ASN A 3 -7.37 1.19 -0.56
N GLY A 4 -8.35 0.34 -0.24
CA GLY A 4 -8.53 -0.91 -0.96
C GLY A 4 -8.79 -0.73 -2.44
N ASN A 5 -9.48 0.33 -2.83
CA ASN A 5 -9.76 0.59 -4.24
C ASN A 5 -8.47 0.85 -5.01
N ASP A 6 -7.52 1.54 -4.39
CA ASP A 6 -6.23 1.79 -5.02
C ASP A 6 -5.49 0.48 -5.29
N LEU A 7 -5.56 -0.45 -4.34
CA LEU A 7 -4.93 -1.76 -4.48
C LEU A 7 -5.57 -2.56 -5.60
N ILE A 8 -6.89 -2.50 -5.71
CA ILE A 8 -7.61 -3.18 -6.80
C ILE A 8 -7.20 -2.60 -8.14
N ALA A 9 -7.02 -1.29 -8.20
CA ALA A 9 -6.57 -0.62 -9.43
C ALA A 9 -5.18 -1.08 -9.85
N LEU A 10 -4.35 -1.52 -8.90
CA LEU A 10 -3.03 -2.09 -9.20
C LEU A 10 -3.10 -3.54 -9.66
N GLY A 11 -4.28 -4.14 -9.65
CA GLY A 11 -4.44 -5.53 -10.02
C GLY A 11 -4.27 -6.49 -8.85
N ILE A 12 -4.31 -6.00 -7.63
CA ILE A 12 -4.16 -6.82 -6.44
C ILE A 12 -5.54 -7.35 -6.03
N LYS A 13 -5.64 -8.65 -5.84
CA LYS A 13 -6.91 -9.26 -5.46
C LYS A 13 -7.19 -9.05 -3.97
N PRO A 14 -8.45 -8.81 -3.59
CA PRO A 14 -8.82 -8.70 -2.18
C PRO A 14 -8.49 -9.99 -1.42
N GLY A 15 -8.02 -9.83 -0.19
CA GLY A 15 -7.70 -10.99 0.64
C GLY A 15 -6.68 -10.63 1.71
N PRO A 16 -6.06 -11.65 2.34
CA PRO A 16 -5.09 -11.41 3.41
C PRO A 16 -3.93 -10.52 3.00
N ILE A 17 -3.59 -10.50 1.71
CA ILE A 17 -2.51 -9.67 1.21
C ILE A 17 -2.80 -8.17 1.42
N PHE A 18 -4.07 -7.79 1.40
CA PHE A 18 -4.47 -6.40 1.63
C PHE A 18 -4.00 -5.93 3.00
N SER A 19 -4.17 -6.76 4.03
CA SER A 19 -3.73 -6.41 5.38
C SER A 19 -2.23 -6.19 5.43
N LYS A 20 -1.47 -7.05 4.77
CA LYS A 20 -0.01 -6.92 4.71
C LYS A 20 0.41 -5.63 4.03
N ILE A 21 -0.23 -5.34 2.89
CA ILE A 21 0.09 -4.14 2.12
C ILE A 21 -0.26 -2.89 2.92
N MET A 22 -1.43 -2.85 3.51
CA MET A 22 -1.87 -1.69 4.28
C MET A 22 -0.98 -1.48 5.50
N SER A 23 -0.54 -2.55 6.15
CA SER A 23 0.41 -2.44 7.26
C SER A 23 1.74 -1.85 6.80
N ALA A 24 2.27 -2.35 5.69
CA ALA A 24 3.54 -1.86 5.16
C ALA A 24 3.46 -0.38 4.80
N VAL A 25 2.37 0.01 4.15
CA VAL A 25 2.16 1.41 3.77
C VAL A 25 1.99 2.29 5.00
N THR A 26 1.23 1.82 5.97
CA THR A 26 0.99 2.57 7.20
C THR A 26 2.30 2.77 7.96
N ASP A 27 3.12 1.74 8.08
CA ASP A 27 4.41 1.83 8.74
C ASP A 27 5.31 2.85 8.03
N ALA A 28 5.35 2.80 6.71
CA ALA A 28 6.14 3.74 5.92
C ALA A 28 5.65 5.17 6.13
N TRP A 29 4.35 5.33 6.25
CA TRP A 29 3.76 6.65 6.45
C TRP A 29 4.08 7.20 7.84
N TYR A 30 4.12 6.36 8.85
CA TYR A 30 4.55 6.79 10.18
C TYR A 30 5.99 7.25 10.17
N GLU A 31 6.83 6.55 9.41
CA GLU A 31 8.24 6.93 9.27
C GLU A 31 8.39 8.23 8.49
N ASN A 32 7.53 8.43 7.50
CA ASN A 32 7.59 9.59 6.62
C ASN A 32 6.18 10.13 6.38
N PRO A 33 5.70 11.04 7.25
CA PRO A 33 4.35 11.61 7.09
C PRO A 33 4.13 12.37 5.78
N SER A 34 5.22 12.71 5.08
CA SER A 34 5.14 13.37 3.78
C SER A 34 5.01 12.38 2.63
N LEU A 35 4.91 11.08 2.93
CA LEU A 35 4.79 10.05 1.91
C LEU A 35 3.61 10.34 0.99
N SER A 36 3.88 10.37 -0.32
CA SER A 36 2.85 10.64 -1.30
C SER A 36 2.11 9.35 -1.67
N LYS A 37 0.96 9.52 -2.33
CA LYS A 37 0.19 8.37 -2.80
C LYS A 37 1.02 7.52 -3.78
N SER A 38 1.78 8.17 -4.66
CA SER A 38 2.63 7.46 -5.59
C SER A 38 3.65 6.59 -4.87
N GLU A 39 4.28 7.14 -3.85
CA GLU A 39 5.24 6.38 -3.06
C GLU A 39 4.58 5.24 -2.31
N ALA A 40 3.38 5.47 -1.79
CA ALA A 40 2.62 4.43 -1.11
C ALA A 40 2.29 3.28 -2.06
N LEU A 41 1.92 3.59 -3.29
CA LEU A 41 1.64 2.57 -4.30
C LEU A 41 2.89 1.79 -4.67
N GLU A 42 4.04 2.44 -4.70
CA GLU A 42 5.32 1.75 -4.92
C GLU A 42 5.58 0.73 -3.82
N ILE A 43 5.35 1.12 -2.58
CA ILE A 43 5.52 0.24 -1.43
C ILE A 43 4.56 -0.95 -1.54
N ALA A 44 3.34 -0.70 -1.98
CA ALA A 44 2.36 -1.77 -2.17
C ALA A 44 2.85 -2.78 -3.21
N LYS A 45 3.40 -2.30 -4.32
CA LYS A 45 3.95 -3.17 -5.36
C LYS A 45 5.12 -4.00 -4.83
N GLU A 46 5.98 -3.40 -4.04
CA GLU A 46 7.12 -4.11 -3.46
C GLU A 46 6.66 -5.19 -2.50
N THR A 47 5.59 -4.94 -1.77
CA THR A 47 5.09 -5.90 -0.79
C THR A 47 4.55 -7.17 -1.43
N ILE A 48 4.02 -7.07 -2.64
CA ILE A 48 3.42 -8.22 -3.33
C ILE A 48 4.39 -9.01 -4.20
N LYS A 49 5.62 -8.60 -4.27
CA LYS A 49 6.64 -9.33 -5.04
C LYS A 49 7.09 -10.61 -4.36
#